data_4b27aca4c269f9eec0beb51daadaa3ca
#
_entry.id   4b27aca4c269f9eec0beb51daadaa3ca
#
_cell.length_a   1.000
_cell.length_b   1.000
_cell.length_c   1.000
_cell.angle_alpha   90.00
_cell.angle_beta   90.00
_cell.angle_gamma   90.00
#
_symmetry.space_group_name_H-M   'P 1'
#
loop_
_entity.id
_entity.type
_entity.pdbx_description
1 polymer ?
#
loop_
_entity_poly.entity_id
_entity_poly.type
_entity_poly.pdbx_seq_one_letter_code
_entity_poly.pdbx_strand_id
1 'polypeptide(L)'
;MSATGAVVFLPREGTGVSPMLEELLFDPAARWLAEALESAGVKQFFVVCHSDDREKAETCFPAGTEFVTGGTEDALDQLMAFLGKLEGKVLILTRPVLLSWQSARQLVDDSAAGPLDNKDTGVCRIDAALLAQALADGSGLDEALKENADKLGGRSIWYQSAAVLKGGPQGRVEAELTARNYGAYRLLESGVRIMDPNTCYAGPRVRVGEGTVILPGTILRGDTVIGAGCQLGPNTMIRDCTVGDNVTVNASQLNESTVDAGARIGPFAYIRPNCHVGANVKVGDF
;
A
#
# COMPACT_ATOMS: atom_id res chain seq x y z
N MET A 1 20.87 -1.97 10.09
CA MET A 1 20.51 -2.59 8.79
C MET A 1 19.03 -2.38 8.57
N SER A 2 18.63 -1.96 7.37
CA SER A 2 17.22 -1.77 7.01
C SER A 2 16.50 -3.13 6.96
N ALA A 3 15.18 -3.13 7.19
CA ALA A 3 14.39 -4.34 7.02
C ALA A 3 14.27 -4.68 5.52
N THR A 4 14.65 -5.89 5.13
CA THR A 4 14.66 -6.32 3.74
C THR A 4 13.47 -7.20 3.37
N GLY A 5 12.78 -7.76 4.37
CA GLY A 5 11.62 -8.62 4.19
C GLY A 5 10.44 -8.25 5.08
N ALA A 6 9.25 -8.72 4.69
CA ALA A 6 8.03 -8.59 5.50
C ALA A 6 7.27 -9.92 5.53
N VAL A 7 6.80 -10.29 6.72
CA VAL A 7 5.86 -11.39 6.96
C VAL A 7 4.51 -10.75 7.26
N VAL A 8 3.53 -11.03 6.44
CA VAL A 8 2.19 -10.42 6.53
C VAL A 8 1.16 -11.51 6.78
N PHE A 9 0.44 -11.40 7.87
CA PHE A 9 -0.69 -12.27 8.17
C PHE A 9 -1.98 -11.62 7.68
N LEU A 10 -2.81 -12.41 7.00
CA LEU A 10 -4.14 -12.01 6.54
C LEU A 10 -5.21 -12.79 7.34
N PRO A 11 -5.41 -12.45 8.63
CA PRO A 11 -6.35 -13.18 9.46
C PRO A 11 -7.79 -12.97 8.98
N ARG A 12 -8.65 -13.98 9.19
CA ARG A 12 -10.09 -13.88 8.98
C ARG A 12 -10.80 -13.57 10.29
N GLU A 13 -11.87 -12.80 10.23
CA GLU A 13 -12.82 -12.65 11.32
C GLU A 13 -14.04 -13.57 11.05
N GLY A 14 -14.13 -14.64 11.82
CA GLY A 14 -15.19 -15.65 11.62
C GLY A 14 -15.02 -16.43 10.31
N THR A 15 -16.12 -16.61 9.57
CA THR A 15 -16.15 -17.37 8.28
C THR A 15 -15.98 -16.47 7.06
N GLY A 16 -15.76 -15.17 7.25
CA GLY A 16 -15.63 -14.20 6.16
C GLY A 16 -14.25 -14.20 5.49
N VAL A 17 -14.10 -13.39 4.46
CA VAL A 17 -12.82 -13.07 3.83
C VAL A 17 -11.99 -12.22 4.78
N SER A 18 -10.66 -12.28 4.69
CA SER A 18 -9.79 -11.40 5.47
C SER A 18 -10.12 -9.92 5.20
N PRO A 19 -10.23 -9.07 6.26
CA PRO A 19 -10.42 -7.62 6.10
C PRO A 19 -9.35 -6.96 5.20
N MET A 20 -8.15 -7.55 5.15
CA MET A 20 -7.08 -7.08 4.26
C MET A 20 -7.37 -7.31 2.78
N LEU A 21 -8.29 -8.21 2.45
CA LEU A 21 -8.68 -8.50 1.07
C LEU A 21 -10.01 -7.82 0.68
N GLU A 22 -10.65 -7.11 1.59
CA GLU A 22 -11.78 -6.25 1.24
C GLU A 22 -11.33 -5.05 0.44
N GLU A 23 -12.15 -4.64 -0.53
CA GLU A 23 -11.90 -3.45 -1.33
C GLU A 23 -11.97 -2.20 -0.46
N LEU A 24 -10.93 -1.39 -0.51
CA LEU A 24 -10.77 -0.16 0.21
C LEU A 24 -10.26 0.90 -0.78
N LEU A 25 -11.08 1.90 -1.08
CA LEU A 25 -10.75 2.96 -2.03
C LEU A 25 -10.08 2.40 -3.30
N PHE A 26 -10.82 1.61 -4.07
CA PHE A 26 -10.49 1.05 -5.40
C PHE A 26 -9.55 -0.16 -5.44
N ASP A 27 -8.88 -0.52 -4.34
CA ASP A 27 -7.97 -1.66 -4.27
C ASP A 27 -8.14 -2.40 -2.92
N PRO A 28 -7.84 -3.70 -2.83
CA PRO A 28 -7.82 -4.38 -1.54
C PRO A 28 -6.86 -3.72 -0.54
N ALA A 29 -7.20 -3.73 0.75
CA ALA A 29 -6.36 -3.14 1.80
C ALA A 29 -4.92 -3.73 1.80
N ALA A 30 -4.77 -5.01 1.48
CA ALA A 30 -3.47 -5.66 1.32
C ALA A 30 -2.61 -5.04 0.22
N ARG A 31 -3.22 -4.56 -0.87
CA ARG A 31 -2.50 -3.83 -1.92
C ARG A 31 -1.96 -2.49 -1.41
N TRP A 32 -2.74 -1.76 -0.62
CA TRP A 32 -2.29 -0.52 0.01
C TRP A 32 -1.07 -0.76 0.90
N LEU A 33 -1.10 -1.83 1.69
CA LEU A 33 0.01 -2.22 2.55
C LEU A 33 1.24 -2.63 1.72
N ALA A 34 1.08 -3.49 0.73
CA ALA A 34 2.16 -3.96 -0.12
C ALA A 34 2.88 -2.81 -0.84
N GLU A 35 2.13 -1.89 -1.46
CA GLU A 35 2.67 -0.70 -2.14
C GLU A 35 3.44 0.22 -1.18
N ALA A 36 2.94 0.41 0.05
CA ALA A 36 3.63 1.22 1.05
C ALA A 36 4.96 0.57 1.47
N LEU A 37 4.99 -0.73 1.74
CA LEU A 37 6.19 -1.47 2.13
C LEU A 37 7.20 -1.59 0.98
N GLU A 38 6.75 -1.88 -0.24
CA GLU A 38 7.60 -1.97 -1.42
C GLU A 38 8.28 -0.63 -1.73
N SER A 39 7.52 0.48 -1.68
CA SER A 39 8.07 1.82 -1.85
C SER A 39 9.06 2.23 -0.76
N ALA A 40 8.97 1.63 0.43
CA ALA A 40 9.90 1.81 1.53
C ALA A 40 11.18 0.97 1.39
N GLY A 41 11.23 0.04 0.43
CA GLY A 41 12.41 -0.78 0.13
C GLY A 41 12.31 -2.24 0.58
N VAL A 42 11.15 -2.71 1.04
CA VAL A 42 10.92 -4.14 1.27
C VAL A 42 10.92 -4.87 -0.06
N LYS A 43 11.76 -5.90 -0.20
CA LYS A 43 11.96 -6.64 -1.46
C LYS A 43 11.40 -8.05 -1.43
N GLN A 44 11.22 -8.62 -0.25
CA GLN A 44 10.80 -10.01 -0.07
C GLN A 44 9.58 -10.03 0.83
N PHE A 45 8.56 -10.74 0.39
CA PHE A 45 7.30 -10.88 1.12
C PHE A 45 7.00 -12.34 1.38
N PHE A 46 6.54 -12.62 2.58
CA PHE A 46 5.98 -13.91 2.99
C PHE A 46 4.58 -13.66 3.54
N VAL A 47 3.58 -14.27 2.91
CA VAL A 47 2.18 -14.00 3.24
C VAL A 47 1.51 -15.25 3.78
N VAL A 48 0.97 -15.14 4.98
CA VAL A 48 0.19 -16.20 5.63
C VAL A 48 -1.29 -15.88 5.47
N CYS A 49 -2.01 -16.71 4.75
CA CYS A 49 -3.44 -16.53 4.49
C CYS A 49 -4.21 -17.84 4.57
N HIS A 50 -5.53 -17.77 4.54
CA HIS A 50 -6.38 -18.95 4.37
C HIS A 50 -6.31 -19.45 2.92
N SER A 51 -6.49 -20.76 2.70
CA SER A 51 -6.46 -21.38 1.36
C SER A 51 -7.39 -20.70 0.35
N ASP A 52 -8.62 -20.38 0.78
CA ASP A 52 -9.63 -19.75 -0.09
C ASP A 52 -9.32 -18.29 -0.42
N ASP A 53 -8.44 -17.66 0.34
CA ASP A 53 -8.04 -16.26 0.15
C ASP A 53 -6.81 -16.10 -0.75
N ARG A 54 -6.13 -17.22 -1.05
CA ARG A 54 -4.83 -17.24 -1.70
C ARG A 54 -4.85 -16.57 -3.07
N GLU A 55 -5.77 -16.95 -3.93
CA GLU A 55 -5.86 -16.38 -5.28
C GLU A 55 -6.00 -14.86 -5.26
N LYS A 56 -6.85 -14.34 -4.37
CA LYS A 56 -7.04 -12.91 -4.20
C LYS A 56 -5.83 -12.23 -3.56
N ALA A 57 -5.19 -12.88 -2.60
CA ALA A 57 -3.97 -12.38 -1.95
C ALA A 57 -2.82 -12.26 -2.97
N GLU A 58 -2.65 -13.24 -3.84
CA GLU A 58 -1.61 -13.22 -4.89
C GLU A 58 -1.72 -12.00 -5.81
N THR A 59 -2.94 -11.50 -6.05
CA THR A 59 -3.11 -10.26 -6.83
C THR A 59 -2.67 -9.00 -6.09
N CYS A 60 -2.50 -9.05 -4.77
CA CYS A 60 -2.22 -7.87 -3.94
C CYS A 60 -0.73 -7.61 -3.70
N PHE A 61 0.12 -8.60 -3.85
CA PHE A 61 1.55 -8.52 -3.55
C PHE A 61 2.41 -8.62 -4.81
N PRO A 62 3.67 -8.16 -4.77
CA PRO A 62 4.57 -8.22 -5.92
C PRO A 62 4.92 -9.66 -6.32
N ALA A 63 5.35 -9.83 -7.57
CA ALA A 63 5.83 -11.11 -8.06
C ALA A 63 7.01 -11.62 -7.23
N GLY A 64 7.04 -12.94 -6.97
CA GLY A 64 8.05 -13.56 -6.12
C GLY A 64 7.71 -13.60 -4.62
N THR A 65 6.53 -13.13 -4.23
CA THR A 65 6.00 -13.29 -2.87
C THR A 65 5.77 -14.78 -2.56
N GLU A 66 6.22 -15.22 -1.40
CA GLU A 66 5.97 -16.57 -0.89
C GLU A 66 4.64 -16.60 -0.13
N PHE A 67 3.76 -17.54 -0.44
CA PHE A 67 2.45 -17.67 0.21
C PHE A 67 2.33 -19.02 0.90
N VAL A 68 1.83 -19.00 2.14
CA VAL A 68 1.57 -20.21 2.92
C VAL A 68 0.15 -20.19 3.47
N THR A 69 -0.46 -21.37 3.57
CA THR A 69 -1.74 -21.52 4.26
C THR A 69 -1.50 -21.61 5.76
N GLY A 70 -2.10 -20.69 6.52
CA GLY A 70 -1.98 -20.69 7.97
C GLY A 70 -2.55 -21.97 8.61
N GLY A 71 -1.84 -22.50 9.62
CA GLY A 71 -2.26 -23.70 10.36
C GLY A 71 -1.91 -25.03 9.70
N THR A 72 -1.18 -25.06 8.58
CA THR A 72 -0.59 -26.29 8.01
C THR A 72 0.67 -26.69 8.78
N GLU A 73 0.97 -27.97 8.83
CA GLU A 73 2.14 -28.51 9.57
C GLU A 73 3.48 -27.94 9.05
N ASP A 74 3.56 -27.63 7.78
CA ASP A 74 4.74 -27.12 7.10
C ASP A 74 4.86 -25.57 7.12
N ALA A 75 3.83 -24.86 7.61
CA ALA A 75 3.82 -23.40 7.61
C ALA A 75 4.99 -22.77 8.40
N LEU A 76 5.34 -23.39 9.52
CA LEU A 76 6.44 -22.93 10.36
C LEU A 76 7.79 -23.19 9.68
N ASP A 77 7.97 -24.35 9.06
CA ASP A 77 9.21 -24.71 8.35
C ASP A 77 9.43 -23.75 7.15
N GLN A 78 8.37 -23.42 6.41
CA GLN A 78 8.43 -22.47 5.32
C GLN A 78 8.77 -21.05 5.82
N LEU A 79 8.19 -20.63 6.95
CA LEU A 79 8.54 -19.34 7.57
C LEU A 79 10.02 -19.32 8.02
N MET A 80 10.51 -20.36 8.67
CA MET A 80 11.93 -20.45 9.06
C MET A 80 12.85 -20.43 7.83
N ALA A 81 12.49 -21.14 6.77
CA ALA A 81 13.25 -21.13 5.52
C ALA A 81 13.26 -19.74 4.86
N PHE A 82 12.15 -19.00 4.91
CA PHE A 82 12.09 -17.62 4.45
C PHE A 82 12.99 -16.69 5.30
N LEU A 83 12.88 -16.77 6.63
CA LEU A 83 13.70 -15.96 7.52
C LEU A 83 15.21 -16.23 7.33
N GLY A 84 15.59 -17.48 7.05
CA GLY A 84 16.98 -17.85 6.75
C GLY A 84 17.55 -17.26 5.45
N LYS A 85 16.70 -16.77 4.54
CA LYS A 85 17.14 -16.07 3.32
C LYS A 85 17.39 -14.58 3.54
N LEU A 86 16.92 -14.03 4.67
CA LEU A 86 17.00 -12.60 4.96
C LEU A 86 18.30 -12.24 5.68
N GLU A 87 18.93 -11.17 5.20
CA GLU A 87 20.06 -10.56 5.89
C GLU A 87 19.56 -9.34 6.69
N GLY A 88 19.53 -9.45 8.03
CA GLY A 88 19.17 -8.35 8.93
C GLY A 88 17.74 -8.43 9.47
N LYS A 89 16.98 -7.35 9.37
CA LYS A 89 15.67 -7.24 10.03
C LYS A 89 14.50 -7.58 9.10
N VAL A 90 13.44 -8.12 9.71
CA VAL A 90 12.17 -8.44 9.08
C VAL A 90 11.03 -7.68 9.77
N LEU A 91 10.06 -7.24 9.01
CA LEU A 91 8.79 -6.71 9.52
C LEU A 91 7.81 -7.86 9.66
N ILE A 92 7.15 -7.94 10.81
CA ILE A 92 6.07 -8.90 11.08
C ILE A 92 4.80 -8.11 11.31
N LEU A 93 3.76 -8.40 10.53
CA LEU A 93 2.46 -7.75 10.61
C LEU A 93 1.40 -8.82 10.90
N THR A 94 0.98 -8.92 12.16
CA THR A 94 0.08 -10.00 12.65
C THR A 94 -1.39 -9.61 12.62
N ARG A 95 -1.71 -8.32 12.42
CA ARG A 95 -3.08 -7.81 12.40
C ARG A 95 -3.40 -7.13 11.06
N PRO A 96 -4.68 -7.03 10.70
CA PRO A 96 -5.13 -6.20 9.59
C PRO A 96 -4.78 -4.74 9.84
N VAL A 97 -3.84 -4.20 9.06
CA VAL A 97 -3.32 -2.84 9.29
C VAL A 97 -3.02 -2.14 7.97
N LEU A 98 -3.30 -0.83 7.92
CA LEU A 98 -2.81 0.08 6.90
C LEU A 98 -1.62 0.87 7.45
N LEU A 99 -0.62 1.06 6.62
CA LEU A 99 0.52 1.94 6.88
C LEU A 99 0.52 3.11 5.90
N SER A 100 0.81 4.31 6.40
CA SER A 100 1.18 5.41 5.50
C SER A 100 2.55 5.13 4.88
N TRP A 101 2.84 5.74 3.72
CA TRP A 101 4.16 5.63 3.08
C TRP A 101 5.29 6.14 3.99
N GLN A 102 5.03 7.19 4.74
CA GLN A 102 5.97 7.71 5.73
C GLN A 102 6.26 6.71 6.84
N SER A 103 5.21 6.08 7.38
CA SER A 103 5.36 5.05 8.43
C SER A 103 6.10 3.83 7.91
N ALA A 104 5.79 3.37 6.70
CA ALA A 104 6.49 2.26 6.08
C ALA A 104 8.00 2.56 5.93
N ARG A 105 8.36 3.76 5.45
CA ARG A 105 9.76 4.18 5.37
C ARG A 105 10.45 4.21 6.75
N GLN A 106 9.79 4.75 7.78
CA GLN A 106 10.33 4.77 9.14
C GLN A 106 10.50 3.36 9.73
N LEU A 107 9.60 2.43 9.42
CA LEU A 107 9.69 1.03 9.84
C LEU A 107 10.87 0.30 9.18
N VAL A 108 11.14 0.59 7.92
CA VAL A 108 12.22 -0.03 7.15
C VAL A 108 13.58 0.59 7.49
N ASP A 109 13.64 1.92 7.71
CA ASP A 109 14.87 2.64 7.99
C ASP A 109 15.38 2.36 9.42
N ASP A 110 16.65 2.01 9.53
CA ASP A 110 17.32 1.68 10.81
C ASP A 110 17.68 2.92 11.65
N SER A 111 17.58 4.12 11.10
CA SER A 111 17.87 5.36 11.81
C SER A 111 16.85 5.68 12.91
N ALA A 112 15.66 5.13 12.82
CA ALA A 112 14.65 5.16 13.87
C ALA A 112 14.93 4.03 14.87
N ALA A 113 15.70 4.35 15.91
CA ALA A 113 16.21 3.40 16.89
C ALA A 113 15.12 2.62 17.64
N GLY A 114 15.25 1.32 17.63
CA GLY A 114 14.55 0.40 18.55
C GLY A 114 13.59 -0.57 17.89
N PRO A 115 13.31 -1.72 18.54
CA PRO A 115 12.24 -2.59 18.10
C PRO A 115 10.91 -1.86 18.24
N LEU A 116 10.10 -1.95 17.19
CA LEU A 116 8.75 -1.42 17.16
C LEU A 116 7.83 -2.53 17.64
N ASP A 117 7.69 -2.70 18.92
CA ASP A 117 6.58 -3.43 19.51
C ASP A 117 5.45 -2.46 19.76
N ASN A 118 4.50 -2.38 18.82
CA ASN A 118 3.21 -1.82 19.11
C ASN A 118 2.21 -2.96 19.21
N LYS A 119 2.01 -3.46 20.43
CA LYS A 119 1.03 -4.52 20.74
C LYS A 119 -0.37 -4.21 20.22
N ASP A 120 -0.70 -2.92 20.08
CA ASP A 120 -2.01 -2.47 19.62
C ASP A 120 -2.15 -2.58 18.10
N THR A 121 -1.09 -2.38 17.34
CA THR A 121 -1.12 -2.45 15.87
C THR A 121 -0.72 -3.82 15.30
N GLY A 122 -0.05 -4.66 16.09
CA GLY A 122 0.47 -5.95 15.62
C GLY A 122 1.59 -5.82 14.59
N VAL A 123 2.30 -4.68 14.58
CA VAL A 123 3.45 -4.44 13.71
C VAL A 123 4.72 -4.51 14.54
N CYS A 124 5.65 -5.37 14.15
CA CYS A 124 6.91 -5.59 14.83
C CYS A 124 8.06 -5.61 13.81
N ARG A 125 9.21 -5.00 14.18
CA ARG A 125 10.46 -5.12 13.43
C ARG A 125 11.47 -5.87 14.28
N ILE A 126 12.00 -6.98 13.79
CA ILE A 126 12.83 -7.89 14.55
C ILE A 126 14.02 -8.37 13.69
N ASP A 127 15.08 -8.83 14.33
CA ASP A 127 16.15 -9.52 13.63
C ASP A 127 15.69 -10.90 13.15
N ALA A 128 15.86 -11.15 11.84
CA ALA A 128 15.36 -12.37 11.21
C ALA A 128 16.02 -13.64 11.76
N ALA A 129 17.33 -13.58 12.05
CA ALA A 129 18.07 -14.71 12.57
C ALA A 129 17.67 -15.04 14.02
N LEU A 130 17.46 -14.01 14.86
CA LEU A 130 16.97 -14.21 16.23
C LEU A 130 15.57 -14.80 16.25
N LEU A 131 14.69 -14.33 15.37
CA LEU A 131 13.35 -14.91 15.26
C LEU A 131 13.41 -16.37 14.79
N ALA A 132 14.18 -16.66 13.76
CA ALA A 132 14.32 -18.02 13.25
C ALA A 132 14.87 -18.98 14.34
N GLN A 133 15.83 -18.53 15.14
CA GLN A 133 16.36 -19.30 16.25
C GLN A 133 15.30 -19.57 17.33
N ALA A 134 14.55 -18.56 17.74
CA ALA A 134 13.50 -18.72 18.76
C ALA A 134 12.42 -19.69 18.31
N LEU A 135 12.03 -19.65 17.02
CA LEU A 135 11.08 -20.60 16.44
C LEU A 135 11.65 -22.02 16.38
N ALA A 136 12.94 -22.18 16.07
CA ALA A 136 13.61 -23.48 16.06
C ALA A 136 13.73 -24.11 17.47
N ASP A 137 13.85 -23.27 18.51
CA ASP A 137 13.88 -23.70 19.90
C ASP A 137 12.49 -24.12 20.44
N GLY A 138 11.45 -24.07 19.58
CA GLY A 138 10.09 -24.53 19.89
C GLY A 138 9.17 -23.47 20.48
N SER A 139 9.58 -22.20 20.50
CA SER A 139 8.68 -21.09 20.89
C SER A 139 7.59 -20.87 19.86
N GLY A 140 6.38 -20.59 20.31
CA GLY A 140 5.31 -20.10 19.42
C GLY A 140 5.65 -18.70 18.86
N LEU A 141 5.12 -18.35 17.69
CA LEU A 141 5.42 -17.05 17.06
C LEU A 141 5.18 -15.86 18.01
N ASP A 142 4.03 -15.82 18.68
CA ASP A 142 3.69 -14.74 19.63
C ASP A 142 4.66 -14.66 20.82
N GLU A 143 5.12 -15.81 21.31
CA GLU A 143 6.09 -15.90 22.41
C GLU A 143 7.48 -15.44 21.94
N ALA A 144 7.91 -15.93 20.77
CA ALA A 144 9.17 -15.54 20.14
C ALA A 144 9.23 -14.03 19.86
N LEU A 145 8.14 -13.42 19.41
CA LEU A 145 8.06 -11.97 19.20
C LEU A 145 8.17 -11.20 20.51
N LYS A 146 7.52 -11.65 21.59
CA LYS A 146 7.59 -11.02 22.92
C LYS A 146 8.99 -11.10 23.52
N GLU A 147 9.60 -12.28 23.53
CA GLU A 147 10.93 -12.49 24.09
C GLU A 147 12.00 -11.65 23.39
N ASN A 148 11.90 -11.50 22.07
CA ASN A 148 12.85 -10.72 21.32
C ASN A 148 12.61 -9.21 21.44
N ALA A 149 11.37 -8.75 21.59
CA ALA A 149 11.07 -7.36 21.88
C ALA A 149 11.74 -6.90 23.17
N ASP A 150 11.71 -7.73 24.22
CA ASP A 150 12.36 -7.45 25.50
C ASP A 150 13.90 -7.45 25.39
N LYS A 151 14.50 -8.38 24.64
CA LYS A 151 15.95 -8.47 24.41
C LYS A 151 16.52 -7.30 23.61
N LEU A 152 15.73 -6.71 22.73
CA LEU A 152 16.15 -5.59 21.87
C LEU A 152 15.95 -4.21 22.52
N GLY A 153 15.63 -4.15 23.81
CA GLY A 153 15.51 -2.91 24.57
C GLY A 153 14.41 -1.98 24.02
N GLY A 154 13.18 -2.47 24.07
CA GLY A 154 12.04 -1.82 23.47
C GLY A 154 11.87 -0.35 23.84
N ARG A 155 11.94 0.52 22.84
CA ARG A 155 11.33 1.84 22.90
C ARG A 155 10.01 1.79 22.18
N SER A 156 8.92 2.02 22.88
CA SER A 156 7.61 2.30 22.29
C SER A 156 7.75 3.50 21.38
N ILE A 157 7.70 3.29 20.08
CA ILE A 157 7.56 4.40 19.14
C ILE A 157 6.07 4.55 18.88
N TRP A 158 5.52 5.70 19.25
CA TRP A 158 4.15 6.07 18.96
C TRP A 158 4.00 6.28 17.46
N TYR A 159 3.37 5.34 16.75
CA TYR A 159 2.98 5.54 15.36
C TYR A 159 1.55 6.05 15.29
N GLN A 160 1.39 7.33 15.05
CA GLN A 160 0.08 7.92 14.74
C GLN A 160 -0.46 7.50 13.35
N SER A 161 0.33 6.74 12.59
CA SER A 161 0.09 6.51 11.17
C SER A 161 -0.06 5.03 10.77
N ALA A 162 -0.19 4.12 11.72
CA ALA A 162 -0.63 2.75 11.50
C ALA A 162 -2.09 2.61 11.94
N ALA A 163 -2.98 2.28 11.03
CA ALA A 163 -4.41 2.14 11.30
C ALA A 163 -4.80 0.66 11.28
N VAL A 164 -5.22 0.12 12.42
CA VAL A 164 -5.80 -1.22 12.50
C VAL A 164 -7.18 -1.19 11.86
N LEU A 165 -7.41 -2.08 10.89
CA LEU A 165 -8.72 -2.23 10.27
C LEU A 165 -9.68 -2.90 11.24
N LYS A 166 -10.80 -2.26 11.47
CA LYS A 166 -11.88 -2.76 12.33
C LYS A 166 -13.04 -3.23 11.47
N GLY A 167 -13.65 -4.33 11.86
CA GLY A 167 -14.86 -4.82 11.21
C GLY A 167 -16.08 -3.89 11.40
N GLY A 168 -17.11 -4.13 10.61
CA GLY A 168 -18.36 -3.43 10.65
C GLY A 168 -18.40 -2.10 9.90
N PRO A 169 -19.62 -1.50 9.76
CA PRO A 169 -19.82 -0.31 8.91
C PRO A 169 -19.00 0.91 9.34
N GLN A 170 -18.85 1.14 10.63
CA GLN A 170 -18.09 2.27 11.16
C GLN A 170 -16.59 2.09 10.91
N GLY A 171 -16.05 0.88 11.15
CA GLY A 171 -14.65 0.56 10.86
C GLY A 171 -14.33 0.72 9.38
N ARG A 172 -15.26 0.35 8.49
CA ARG A 172 -15.10 0.56 7.05
C ARG A 172 -15.00 2.04 6.69
N VAL A 173 -15.84 2.90 7.24
CA VAL A 173 -15.78 4.36 7.02
C VAL A 173 -14.45 4.92 7.50
N GLU A 174 -13.99 4.52 8.69
CA GLU A 174 -12.67 4.95 9.21
C GLU A 174 -11.52 4.51 8.29
N ALA A 175 -11.58 3.29 7.77
CA ALA A 175 -10.58 2.76 6.85
C ALA A 175 -10.56 3.51 5.51
N GLU A 176 -11.73 3.79 4.91
CA GLU A 176 -11.86 4.57 3.66
C GLU A 176 -11.28 5.99 3.81
N LEU A 177 -11.59 6.66 4.91
CA LEU A 177 -11.03 7.99 5.22
C LEU A 177 -9.51 7.94 5.38
N THR A 178 -9.02 6.90 6.04
CA THR A 178 -7.58 6.68 6.24
C THR A 178 -6.86 6.46 4.91
N ALA A 179 -7.37 5.55 4.07
CA ALA A 179 -6.80 5.26 2.76
C ALA A 179 -6.78 6.50 1.86
N ARG A 180 -7.88 7.28 1.83
CA ARG A 180 -7.95 8.55 1.11
C ARG A 180 -6.85 9.51 1.56
N ASN A 181 -6.70 9.69 2.88
CA ASN A 181 -5.68 10.56 3.42
C ASN A 181 -4.27 10.08 3.06
N TYR A 182 -4.00 8.78 3.18
CA TYR A 182 -2.70 8.21 2.84
C TYR A 182 -2.36 8.43 1.35
N GLY A 183 -3.32 8.21 0.45
CA GLY A 183 -3.13 8.47 -0.98
C GLY A 183 -2.84 9.95 -1.27
N ALA A 184 -3.62 10.87 -0.68
CA ALA A 184 -3.43 12.31 -0.87
C ALA A 184 -2.09 12.79 -0.28
N TYR A 185 -1.74 12.40 0.95
CA TYR A 185 -0.48 12.82 1.57
C TYR A 185 0.76 12.31 0.84
N ARG A 186 0.72 11.09 0.31
CA ARG A 186 1.80 10.57 -0.52
C ARG A 186 2.06 11.44 -1.75
N LEU A 187 1.00 11.89 -2.42
CA LEU A 187 1.12 12.77 -3.58
C LEU A 187 1.66 14.15 -3.19
N LEU A 188 1.23 14.71 -2.05
CA LEU A 188 1.79 15.96 -1.52
C LEU A 188 3.29 15.84 -1.26
N GLU A 189 3.74 14.72 -0.68
CA GLU A 189 5.17 14.46 -0.43
C GLU A 189 6.00 14.34 -1.72
N SER A 190 5.38 13.93 -2.84
CA SER A 190 6.04 13.88 -4.16
C SER A 190 6.02 15.19 -4.93
N GLY A 191 5.67 16.32 -4.30
CA GLY A 191 5.68 17.64 -4.92
C GLY A 191 4.41 17.97 -5.74
N VAL A 192 3.35 17.19 -5.59
CA VAL A 192 2.05 17.47 -6.19
C VAL A 192 1.29 18.48 -5.33
N ARG A 193 0.64 19.45 -5.96
CA ARG A 193 -0.24 20.40 -5.28
C ARG A 193 -1.68 19.90 -5.33
N ILE A 194 -2.28 19.62 -4.18
CA ILE A 194 -3.69 19.23 -4.05
C ILE A 194 -4.45 20.43 -3.45
N MET A 195 -5.46 20.94 -4.17
CA MET A 195 -6.21 22.13 -3.73
C MET A 195 -7.13 21.79 -2.54
N ASP A 196 -7.78 20.63 -2.56
CA ASP A 196 -8.59 20.11 -1.47
C ASP A 196 -8.35 18.62 -1.27
N PRO A 197 -7.52 18.22 -0.28
CA PRO A 197 -7.24 16.81 0.01
C PRO A 197 -8.48 15.99 0.39
N ASN A 198 -9.54 16.63 0.88
CA ASN A 198 -10.76 15.93 1.29
C ASN A 198 -11.61 15.46 0.10
N THR A 199 -11.40 16.02 -1.07
CA THR A 199 -12.10 15.67 -2.31
C THR A 199 -11.17 15.06 -3.37
N CYS A 200 -9.96 14.73 -3.00
CA CYS A 200 -8.99 14.02 -3.84
C CYS A 200 -8.97 12.52 -3.45
N TYR A 201 -9.18 11.65 -4.42
CA TYR A 201 -9.15 10.20 -4.24
C TYR A 201 -8.06 9.61 -5.13
N ALA A 202 -6.99 9.12 -4.54
CA ALA A 202 -5.88 8.51 -5.28
C ALA A 202 -5.61 7.10 -4.75
N GLY A 203 -5.70 6.11 -5.64
CA GLY A 203 -5.41 4.71 -5.33
C GLY A 203 -3.91 4.45 -5.03
N PRO A 204 -3.56 3.29 -4.47
CA PRO A 204 -2.20 3.01 -4.00
C PRO A 204 -1.17 2.93 -5.13
N ARG A 205 -1.57 2.54 -6.34
CA ARG A 205 -0.69 2.38 -7.51
C ARG A 205 -0.54 3.63 -8.36
N VAL A 206 -1.32 4.67 -8.08
CA VAL A 206 -1.28 5.95 -8.82
C VAL A 206 0.10 6.60 -8.64
N ARG A 207 0.68 7.11 -9.70
CA ARG A 207 1.92 7.91 -9.70
C ARG A 207 1.64 9.24 -10.36
N VAL A 208 2.11 10.34 -9.76
CA VAL A 208 1.89 11.70 -10.29
C VAL A 208 3.21 12.47 -10.22
N GLY A 209 3.58 13.09 -11.32
CA GLY A 209 4.82 13.88 -11.42
C GLY A 209 4.74 15.22 -10.67
N GLU A 210 5.92 15.70 -10.27
CA GLU A 210 6.10 16.93 -9.52
C GLU A 210 5.49 18.15 -10.25
N GLY A 211 5.00 19.13 -9.50
CA GLY A 211 4.41 20.34 -10.03
C GLY A 211 3.00 20.18 -10.61
N THR A 212 2.48 18.96 -10.65
CA THR A 212 1.09 18.73 -11.05
C THR A 212 0.12 19.29 -10.02
N VAL A 213 -0.98 19.89 -10.50
CA VAL A 213 -2.04 20.47 -9.67
C VAL A 213 -3.30 19.62 -9.79
N ILE A 214 -3.81 19.17 -8.64
CA ILE A 214 -5.06 18.40 -8.54
C ILE A 214 -6.15 19.30 -7.96
N LEU A 215 -7.22 19.48 -8.73
CA LEU A 215 -8.38 20.28 -8.36
C LEU A 215 -9.47 19.41 -7.69
N PRO A 216 -10.43 20.01 -6.97
CA PRO A 216 -11.45 19.28 -6.23
C PRO A 216 -12.27 18.28 -7.06
N GLY A 217 -12.64 17.17 -6.43
CA GLY A 217 -13.44 16.12 -7.05
C GLY A 217 -12.67 15.22 -8.03
N THR A 218 -11.34 15.23 -7.97
CA THR A 218 -10.51 14.39 -8.84
C THR A 218 -10.34 12.99 -8.25
N ILE A 219 -10.56 11.98 -9.11
CA ILE A 219 -10.42 10.56 -8.78
C ILE A 219 -9.35 9.95 -9.69
N LEU A 220 -8.28 9.44 -9.09
CA LEU A 220 -7.18 8.73 -9.77
C LEU A 220 -7.12 7.29 -9.26
N ARG A 221 -7.18 6.29 -10.15
CA ARG A 221 -7.24 4.88 -9.72
C ARG A 221 -6.58 3.94 -10.71
N GLY A 222 -6.36 2.70 -10.25
CA GLY A 222 -5.67 1.67 -11.03
C GLY A 222 -4.20 2.01 -11.28
N ASP A 223 -3.64 1.47 -12.36
CA ASP A 223 -2.24 1.69 -12.77
C ASP A 223 -2.09 3.03 -13.53
N THR A 224 -2.52 4.13 -12.91
CA THR A 224 -2.49 5.46 -13.51
C THR A 224 -1.16 6.16 -13.25
N VAL A 225 -0.51 6.58 -14.33
CA VAL A 225 0.74 7.36 -14.30
C VAL A 225 0.50 8.71 -14.96
N ILE A 226 0.73 9.77 -14.20
CA ILE A 226 0.58 11.17 -14.66
C ILE A 226 1.98 11.83 -14.67
N GLY A 227 2.29 12.52 -15.74
CA GLY A 227 3.53 13.30 -15.88
C GLY A 227 3.59 14.54 -14.99
N ALA A 228 4.67 15.30 -15.14
CA ALA A 228 4.92 16.53 -14.41
C ALA A 228 4.14 17.74 -14.97
N GLY A 229 3.85 18.73 -14.11
CA GLY A 229 3.27 20.01 -14.53
C GLY A 229 1.84 19.94 -15.07
N CYS A 230 1.11 18.84 -14.84
CA CYS A 230 -0.27 18.66 -15.28
C CYS A 230 -1.26 19.47 -14.45
N GLN A 231 -2.47 19.68 -15.00
CA GLN A 231 -3.62 20.19 -14.25
C GLN A 231 -4.78 19.22 -14.40
N LEU A 232 -5.21 18.61 -13.31
CA LEU A 232 -6.24 17.59 -13.28
C LEU A 232 -7.45 18.07 -12.49
N GLY A 233 -8.61 18.00 -13.11
CA GLY A 233 -9.87 18.41 -12.49
C GLY A 233 -10.37 19.79 -12.96
N PRO A 234 -11.44 20.31 -12.32
CA PRO A 234 -12.22 19.64 -11.27
C PRO A 234 -13.06 18.47 -11.83
N ASN A 235 -13.58 17.61 -10.91
CA ASN A 235 -14.53 16.53 -11.26
C ASN A 235 -14.02 15.63 -12.40
N THR A 236 -12.79 15.22 -12.32
CA THR A 236 -12.12 14.38 -13.32
C THR A 236 -11.88 12.98 -12.77
N MET A 237 -12.13 11.94 -13.57
CA MET A 237 -11.77 10.57 -13.25
C MET A 237 -10.77 10.02 -14.26
N ILE A 238 -9.65 9.50 -13.78
CA ILE A 238 -8.61 8.87 -14.61
C ILE A 238 -8.32 7.48 -14.05
N ARG A 239 -8.47 6.46 -14.91
CA ARG A 239 -8.26 5.07 -14.52
C ARG A 239 -7.39 4.34 -15.54
N ASP A 240 -6.34 3.66 -15.05
CA ASP A 240 -5.45 2.81 -15.86
C ASP A 240 -4.90 3.55 -17.10
N CYS A 241 -4.44 4.79 -16.90
CA CYS A 241 -3.99 5.66 -17.97
C CYS A 241 -2.52 6.05 -17.81
N THR A 242 -1.84 6.26 -18.94
CA THR A 242 -0.55 6.94 -18.99
C THR A 242 -0.73 8.32 -19.58
N VAL A 243 -0.44 9.37 -18.81
CA VAL A 243 -0.60 10.77 -19.18
C VAL A 243 0.75 11.44 -19.13
N GLY A 244 1.15 12.06 -20.22
CA GLY A 244 2.41 12.79 -20.36
C GLY A 244 2.46 14.10 -19.59
N ASP A 245 3.56 14.83 -19.74
CA ASP A 245 3.80 16.09 -19.04
C ASP A 245 2.93 17.24 -19.58
N ASN A 246 2.64 18.21 -18.69
CA ASN A 246 1.93 19.45 -19.03
C ASN A 246 0.54 19.24 -19.66
N VAL A 247 -0.12 18.14 -19.37
CA VAL A 247 -1.48 17.82 -19.81
C VAL A 247 -2.51 18.52 -18.92
N THR A 248 -3.58 19.03 -19.53
CA THR A 248 -4.73 19.55 -18.80
C THR A 248 -5.93 18.62 -19.03
N VAL A 249 -6.55 18.15 -17.96
CA VAL A 249 -7.80 17.36 -18.00
C VAL A 249 -8.85 18.07 -17.15
N ASN A 250 -9.95 18.48 -17.75
CA ASN A 250 -11.00 19.24 -17.09
C ASN A 250 -12.34 18.51 -17.17
N ALA A 251 -12.99 18.26 -16.03
CA ALA A 251 -14.34 17.67 -15.91
C ALA A 251 -14.59 16.50 -16.89
N SER A 252 -13.64 15.58 -16.97
CA SER A 252 -13.62 14.53 -18.01
C SER A 252 -13.27 13.17 -17.42
N GLN A 253 -13.54 12.12 -18.20
CA GLN A 253 -13.22 10.75 -17.82
C GLN A 253 -12.25 10.14 -18.83
N LEU A 254 -11.17 9.53 -18.31
CA LEU A 254 -10.17 8.80 -19.09
C LEU A 254 -10.06 7.38 -18.54
N ASN A 255 -10.16 6.41 -19.43
CA ASN A 255 -10.04 4.99 -19.06
C ASN A 255 -9.07 4.28 -20.00
N GLU A 256 -8.13 3.52 -19.43
CA GLU A 256 -7.25 2.58 -20.14
C GLU A 256 -6.66 3.17 -21.42
N SER A 257 -6.16 4.40 -21.35
CA SER A 257 -5.74 5.19 -22.50
C SER A 257 -4.38 5.87 -22.30
N THR A 258 -3.79 6.31 -23.40
CA THR A 258 -2.53 7.08 -23.40
C THR A 258 -2.80 8.50 -23.88
N VAL A 259 -2.23 9.48 -23.19
CA VAL A 259 -2.32 10.90 -23.53
C VAL A 259 -0.91 11.47 -23.58
N ASP A 260 -0.48 11.96 -24.72
CA ASP A 260 0.84 12.56 -24.87
C ASP A 260 0.94 13.96 -24.27
N ALA A 261 2.18 14.44 -24.10
CA ALA A 261 2.48 15.70 -23.47
C ALA A 261 1.77 16.92 -24.12
N GLY A 262 1.37 17.88 -23.28
CA GLY A 262 0.77 19.15 -23.70
C GLY A 262 -0.67 19.05 -24.20
N ALA A 263 -1.28 17.87 -24.23
CA ALA A 263 -2.66 17.71 -24.63
C ALA A 263 -3.63 18.41 -23.67
N ARG A 264 -4.78 18.83 -24.18
CA ARG A 264 -5.86 19.45 -23.40
C ARG A 264 -7.16 18.69 -23.63
N ILE A 265 -7.73 18.16 -22.56
CA ILE A 265 -8.93 17.30 -22.59
C ILE A 265 -10.04 17.95 -21.79
N GLY A 266 -11.20 18.06 -22.42
CA GLY A 266 -12.40 18.56 -21.79
C GLY A 266 -12.71 20.04 -22.02
N PRO A 267 -13.79 20.52 -21.42
CA PRO A 267 -14.64 19.79 -20.46
C PRO A 267 -15.48 18.68 -21.11
N PHE A 268 -16.00 17.77 -20.28
CA PHE A 268 -16.99 16.72 -20.62
C PHE A 268 -16.55 15.72 -21.69
N ALA A 269 -15.28 15.50 -21.84
CA ALA A 269 -14.76 14.48 -22.73
C ALA A 269 -14.78 13.09 -22.05
N TYR A 270 -15.03 12.06 -22.85
CA TYR A 270 -14.87 10.66 -22.45
C TYR A 270 -13.87 9.97 -23.37
N ILE A 271 -12.65 9.75 -22.86
CA ILE A 271 -11.61 8.99 -23.54
C ILE A 271 -11.78 7.52 -23.19
N ARG A 272 -12.10 6.72 -24.21
CA ARG A 272 -12.40 5.28 -24.06
C ARG A 272 -11.13 4.44 -23.95
N PRO A 273 -11.28 3.18 -23.48
CA PRO A 273 -10.16 2.23 -23.49
C PRO A 273 -9.49 2.11 -24.86
N ASN A 274 -8.17 1.91 -24.84
CA ASN A 274 -7.31 1.77 -26.01
C ASN A 274 -7.26 3.01 -26.94
N CYS A 275 -7.64 4.19 -26.43
CA CYS A 275 -7.44 5.44 -27.17
C CYS A 275 -6.02 5.99 -26.93
N HIS A 276 -5.50 6.67 -27.96
CA HIS A 276 -4.28 7.46 -27.89
C HIS A 276 -4.56 8.89 -28.32
N VAL A 277 -4.31 9.84 -27.42
CA VAL A 277 -4.41 11.28 -27.70
C VAL A 277 -3.01 11.82 -27.90
N GLY A 278 -2.71 12.29 -29.12
CA GLY A 278 -1.37 12.77 -29.50
C GLY A 278 -0.99 14.09 -28.80
N ALA A 279 0.32 14.42 -28.90
CA ALA A 279 0.88 15.59 -28.26
C ALA A 279 0.24 16.91 -28.71
N ASN A 280 -0.03 17.82 -27.76
CA ASN A 280 -0.64 19.13 -27.96
C ASN A 280 -2.05 19.12 -28.61
N VAL A 281 -2.68 17.95 -28.71
CA VAL A 281 -4.05 17.81 -29.22
C VAL A 281 -5.03 18.45 -28.24
N LYS A 282 -6.09 19.04 -28.77
CA LYS A 282 -7.22 19.53 -27.99
C LYS A 282 -8.44 18.66 -28.29
N VAL A 283 -8.97 18.04 -27.23
CA VAL A 283 -10.23 17.29 -27.27
C VAL A 283 -11.26 18.11 -26.51
N GLY A 284 -12.25 18.63 -27.21
CA GLY A 284 -13.33 19.41 -26.63
C GLY A 284 -14.45 18.56 -26.06
N ASP A 285 -15.56 19.25 -25.80
CA ASP A 285 -16.83 18.68 -25.34
C ASP A 285 -17.59 17.97 -26.49
N PHE A 286 -18.23 16.85 -26.14
CA PHE A 286 -19.07 16.00 -27.01
C PHE A 286 -18.37 15.44 -28.25
#